data_1a3e6b0df999cf3ae10ff1c2fe972d52
#
_entry.id   1a3e6b0df999cf3ae10ff1c2fe972d52
#
_cell.length_a   1.000
_cell.length_b   1.000
_cell.length_c   1.000
_cell.angle_alpha   90.00
_cell.angle_beta   90.00
_cell.angle_gamma   90.00
#
_symmetry.space_group_name_H-M   'P 1'
#
loop_
_entity.id
_entity.type
_entity.pdbx_description
1 polymer ?
#
loop_
_entity_poly.entity_id
_entity_poly.type
_entity_poly.pdbx_seq_one_letter_code
_entity_poly.pdbx_strand_id
1 'polypeptide(L)'
;LYQRPSKVSLREILDLSRQIHLIDPWEPMESPMTDTTTPAPTSDSAKGFLGWVERSGNKLPDPVFLFFYLIILLVVISIVCALFGLTAEHPTQVNADGTPVIIKSASLLSADNIQRLWVEMPKTFTHFHPLGYVLVVMLGAGVAERSGLFASGIKQAVRGAPKYLLTPIVALVAMLSNHAADAGYVVMIPLAAILFATVGRHPMAGIAAAFAGVSGGFSANISPGQLDALLFGITEAAVEGSGLDPSWTMNIAGNWFFIVALMVIYLPVIWFVTDKIIEPRLGKWVPDERQAEEYGQEDKPLTDGQRKGLRRAGLAILGVCLLWAAMTFGPGTPLLNDGPGTEGQEWYVTATPFFRSLVAGFMVLFLAAGWAYGSAAGSIKNHRDLVDMMAEAMKDMGYYLVLAFAAAHFVAMFNWSNLGLITAVHGADGIKASGLPLPIALGLIVIFTGLLNLFVGSASAKWALLAPVLVPMLMLLGISPEGATAAYRVGDGATNIITPLMVYFPLILVFAKRWQKGFGIGSLTAMMIPYSVWMLITGVILIVAWIALGLPLGFGAPISYTLPG
;
A
#
# COMPACT_ATOMS: atom_id res chain seq x y z
N LEU A 1 3.71 -4.76 67.17
CA LEU A 1 2.83 -3.58 67.33
C LEU A 1 2.21 -3.28 65.94
N TYR A 2 1.03 -3.89 65.71
CA TYR A 2 0.21 -3.69 64.51
C TYR A 2 -0.69 -2.47 64.74
N GLN A 3 -0.47 -1.35 64.07
CA GLN A 3 -1.42 -0.24 64.06
C GLN A 3 -2.48 -0.54 62.99
N ARG A 4 -3.76 -0.59 63.39
CA ARG A 4 -4.93 -0.69 62.51
C ARG A 4 -5.11 0.62 61.72
N PRO A 5 -5.46 0.57 60.43
CA PRO A 5 -5.81 1.78 59.70
C PRO A 5 -7.17 2.33 60.19
N SER A 6 -7.22 3.66 60.39
CA SER A 6 -8.40 4.41 60.78
C SER A 6 -9.55 4.24 59.77
N LYS A 7 -10.75 4.02 60.28
CA LYS A 7 -11.99 3.92 59.49
C LYS A 7 -12.29 5.28 58.83
N VAL A 8 -12.19 5.34 57.53
CA VAL A 8 -12.71 6.47 56.76
C VAL A 8 -14.23 6.51 56.93
N SER A 9 -14.78 7.63 57.35
CA SER A 9 -16.22 7.77 57.62
C SER A 9 -17.03 7.86 56.34
N LEU A 10 -18.27 7.34 56.37
CA LEU A 10 -19.20 7.40 55.23
C LEU A 10 -19.45 8.84 54.75
N ARG A 11 -19.27 9.86 55.60
CA ARG A 11 -19.36 11.28 55.24
C ARG A 11 -18.21 11.73 54.34
N GLU A 12 -16.98 11.28 54.61
CA GLU A 12 -15.82 11.62 53.75
C GLU A 12 -15.92 10.99 52.36
N ILE A 13 -16.50 9.78 52.26
CA ILE A 13 -16.77 9.13 50.97
C ILE A 13 -17.87 9.88 50.19
N LEU A 14 -18.92 10.38 50.89
CA LEU A 14 -19.99 11.13 50.27
C LEU A 14 -19.56 12.55 49.85
N ASP A 15 -18.65 13.18 50.56
CA ASP A 15 -18.09 14.48 50.17
C ASP A 15 -17.09 14.34 48.99
N LEU A 16 -16.30 13.27 48.91
CA LEU A 16 -15.49 12.95 47.72
C LEU A 16 -16.35 12.65 46.50
N SER A 17 -17.50 11.95 46.66
CA SER A 17 -18.39 11.67 45.53
C SER A 17 -19.09 12.95 45.01
N ARG A 18 -19.33 13.93 45.89
CA ARG A 18 -19.86 15.25 45.48
C ARG A 18 -18.83 16.12 44.77
N GLN A 19 -17.55 15.99 45.09
CA GLN A 19 -16.47 16.68 44.37
C GLN A 19 -16.19 16.05 43.00
N ILE A 20 -16.42 14.74 42.84
CA ILE A 20 -16.25 14.05 41.54
C ILE A 20 -17.39 14.34 40.57
N HIS A 21 -18.61 14.71 41.06
CA HIS A 21 -19.76 15.11 40.22
C HIS A 21 -19.70 16.56 39.73
N LEU A 22 -18.68 17.34 40.08
CA LEU A 22 -18.49 18.71 39.61
C LEU A 22 -17.49 18.81 38.43
N ILE A 23 -17.00 17.71 37.93
CA ILE A 23 -16.22 17.70 36.69
C ILE A 23 -17.09 17.01 35.63
N ASP A 24 -17.82 17.82 34.86
CA ASP A 24 -18.51 17.38 33.65
C ASP A 24 -17.44 17.06 32.59
N PRO A 25 -17.28 15.79 32.14
CA PRO A 25 -16.27 15.44 31.14
C PRO A 25 -16.57 16.02 29.75
N TRP A 26 -17.65 16.76 29.57
CA TRP A 26 -18.12 17.28 28.28
C TRP A 26 -18.21 18.80 28.21
N GLU A 27 -17.72 19.58 29.21
CA GLU A 27 -17.54 21.00 28.99
C GLU A 27 -16.32 21.25 28.08
N PRO A 28 -16.52 21.86 26.89
CA PRO A 28 -15.40 22.31 26.10
C PRO A 28 -14.67 23.40 26.90
N MET A 29 -13.36 23.24 27.11
CA MET A 29 -12.49 24.27 27.68
C MET A 29 -12.62 25.53 26.83
N GLU A 30 -13.40 26.49 27.28
CA GLU A 30 -13.36 27.87 26.78
C GLU A 30 -12.05 28.51 27.22
N SER A 31 -11.06 28.47 26.33
CA SER A 31 -9.93 29.39 26.41
C SER A 31 -10.43 30.83 26.16
N PRO A 32 -9.95 31.85 26.89
CA PRO A 32 -10.36 33.23 26.65
C PRO A 32 -9.94 33.61 25.22
N MET A 33 -10.92 33.67 24.33
CA MET A 33 -10.75 34.21 23.00
C MET A 33 -10.51 35.72 23.12
N THR A 34 -9.26 36.12 23.04
CA THR A 34 -8.97 37.48 22.56
C THR A 34 -9.36 37.52 21.09
N ASP A 35 -10.37 38.26 20.82
CA ASP A 35 -10.94 38.55 19.51
C ASP A 35 -9.90 39.32 18.67
N THR A 36 -9.05 38.58 17.97
CA THR A 36 -8.27 39.09 16.85
C THR A 36 -8.65 38.24 15.65
N THR A 37 -9.72 38.65 14.97
CA THR A 37 -10.10 38.17 13.65
C THR A 37 -9.00 38.48 12.65
N THR A 38 -7.92 37.71 12.68
CA THR A 38 -7.08 37.54 11.51
C THR A 38 -7.67 36.36 10.76
N PRO A 39 -8.17 36.56 9.52
CA PRO A 39 -8.63 35.43 8.71
C PRO A 39 -7.46 34.44 8.61
N ALA A 40 -7.74 33.17 8.92
CA ALA A 40 -6.80 32.10 8.61
C ALA A 40 -6.35 32.29 7.16
N PRO A 41 -5.03 32.20 6.86
CA PRO A 41 -4.57 32.36 5.48
C PRO A 41 -5.33 31.35 4.64
N THR A 42 -6.16 31.86 3.73
CA THR A 42 -6.82 31.06 2.70
C THR A 42 -5.73 30.27 2.01
N SER A 43 -5.79 28.93 2.10
CA SER A 43 -4.90 28.05 1.37
C SER A 43 -4.85 28.55 -0.07
N ASP A 44 -3.66 28.88 -0.56
CA ASP A 44 -3.47 29.20 -1.99
C ASP A 44 -3.91 27.96 -2.78
N SER A 45 -5.20 27.91 -3.12
CA SER A 45 -5.76 26.82 -3.92
C SER A 45 -5.04 26.86 -5.26
N ALA A 46 -4.43 25.75 -5.63
CA ALA A 46 -3.74 25.63 -6.90
C ALA A 46 -4.65 26.14 -8.04
N LYS A 47 -4.11 27.00 -8.93
CA LYS A 47 -4.83 27.55 -10.09
C LYS A 47 -4.70 26.58 -11.27
N GLY A 48 -5.68 26.58 -12.16
CA GLY A 48 -5.65 25.73 -13.37
C GLY A 48 -6.10 24.29 -13.14
N PHE A 49 -5.59 23.36 -13.97
CA PHE A 49 -5.97 21.95 -13.97
C PHE A 49 -5.74 21.28 -12.60
N LEU A 50 -4.62 21.56 -11.95
CA LEU A 50 -4.31 21.00 -10.63
C LEU A 50 -5.26 21.51 -9.54
N GLY A 51 -5.66 22.77 -9.57
CA GLY A 51 -6.67 23.30 -8.65
C GLY A 51 -8.07 22.72 -8.93
N TRP A 52 -8.37 22.34 -10.16
CA TRP A 52 -9.60 21.61 -10.49
C TRP A 52 -9.55 20.18 -9.92
N VAL A 53 -8.44 19.45 -10.10
CA VAL A 53 -8.23 18.10 -9.53
C VAL A 53 -8.35 18.12 -8.00
N GLU A 54 -7.71 19.09 -7.34
CA GLU A 54 -7.78 19.27 -5.89
C GLU A 54 -9.23 19.51 -5.42
N ARG A 55 -9.92 20.49 -6.02
CA ARG A 55 -11.30 20.80 -5.65
C ARG A 55 -12.27 19.66 -5.96
N SER A 56 -12.05 18.94 -7.04
CA SER A 56 -12.88 17.77 -7.41
C SER A 56 -12.60 16.59 -6.47
N GLY A 57 -11.32 16.34 -6.15
CA GLY A 57 -10.90 15.31 -5.24
C GLY A 57 -11.38 15.54 -3.81
N ASN A 58 -11.29 16.79 -3.31
CA ASN A 58 -11.78 17.13 -1.97
C ASN A 58 -13.31 17.07 -1.84
N LYS A 59 -14.04 16.96 -2.96
CA LYS A 59 -15.50 16.72 -2.96
C LYS A 59 -15.85 15.25 -3.04
N LEU A 60 -14.89 14.38 -3.33
CA LEU A 60 -15.12 12.94 -3.30
C LEU A 60 -15.44 12.51 -1.87
N PRO A 61 -16.41 11.61 -1.69
CA PRO A 61 -16.69 11.06 -0.38
C PRO A 61 -15.52 10.21 0.12
N ASP A 62 -15.51 9.95 1.41
CA ASP A 62 -14.60 8.96 2.01
C ASP A 62 -14.62 7.65 1.20
N PRO A 63 -13.48 6.97 0.99
CA PRO A 63 -13.40 5.72 0.25
C PRO A 63 -14.40 4.64 0.67
N VAL A 64 -14.75 4.56 1.95
CA VAL A 64 -15.80 3.64 2.44
C VAL A 64 -17.15 4.01 1.85
N PHE A 65 -17.52 5.29 1.90
CA PHE A 65 -18.77 5.77 1.31
C PHE A 65 -18.77 5.66 -0.21
N LEU A 66 -17.60 5.80 -0.85
CA LEU A 66 -17.46 5.56 -2.28
C LEU A 66 -17.92 4.14 -2.63
N PHE A 67 -17.47 3.12 -1.87
CA PHE A 67 -17.92 1.74 -2.08
C PHE A 67 -19.43 1.56 -1.85
N PHE A 68 -20.02 2.20 -0.85
CA PHE A 68 -21.48 2.14 -0.66
C PHE A 68 -22.23 2.77 -1.85
N TYR A 69 -21.77 3.91 -2.37
CA TYR A 69 -22.38 4.51 -3.58
C TYR A 69 -22.19 3.62 -4.81
N LEU A 70 -21.02 2.97 -4.95
CA LEU A 70 -20.77 2.01 -6.02
C LEU A 70 -21.64 0.76 -5.90
N ILE A 71 -21.90 0.27 -4.68
CA ILE A 71 -22.85 -0.83 -4.43
C ILE A 71 -24.26 -0.42 -4.87
N ILE A 72 -24.71 0.77 -4.49
CA ILE A 72 -26.03 1.27 -4.91
C ILE A 72 -26.11 1.40 -6.43
N LEU A 73 -25.10 1.97 -7.06
CA LEU A 73 -25.00 2.08 -8.51
C LEU A 73 -24.99 0.70 -9.18
N LEU A 74 -24.23 -0.25 -8.62
CA LEU A 74 -24.16 -1.64 -9.09
C LEU A 74 -25.53 -2.32 -9.01
N VAL A 75 -26.28 -2.12 -7.94
CA VAL A 75 -27.66 -2.63 -7.82
C VAL A 75 -28.50 -2.11 -8.95
N VAL A 76 -28.48 -0.78 -9.21
CA VAL A 76 -29.25 -0.16 -10.31
C VAL A 76 -28.83 -0.73 -11.66
N ILE A 77 -27.52 -0.79 -11.93
CA ILE A 77 -26.99 -1.35 -13.19
C ILE A 77 -27.40 -2.81 -13.34
N SER A 78 -27.34 -3.62 -12.27
CA SER A 78 -27.71 -5.04 -12.33
C SER A 78 -29.18 -5.25 -12.71
N ILE A 79 -30.08 -4.38 -12.20
CA ILE A 79 -31.50 -4.40 -12.55
C ILE A 79 -31.67 -4.07 -14.03
N VAL A 80 -31.06 -2.99 -14.49
CA VAL A 80 -31.15 -2.54 -15.88
C VAL A 80 -30.61 -3.63 -16.84
N CYS A 81 -29.42 -4.15 -16.55
CA CYS A 81 -28.81 -5.20 -17.37
C CYS A 81 -29.65 -6.50 -17.39
N ALA A 82 -30.23 -6.88 -16.25
CA ALA A 82 -31.10 -8.04 -16.19
C ALA A 82 -32.41 -7.85 -16.99
N LEU A 83 -33.00 -6.63 -16.94
CA LEU A 83 -34.19 -6.30 -17.71
C LEU A 83 -33.93 -6.31 -19.23
N PHE A 84 -32.76 -5.82 -19.67
CA PHE A 84 -32.37 -5.84 -21.07
C PHE A 84 -31.78 -7.20 -21.52
N GLY A 85 -31.63 -8.16 -20.62
CA GLY A 85 -31.13 -9.49 -20.95
C GLY A 85 -29.67 -9.48 -21.40
N LEU A 86 -28.82 -8.64 -20.77
CA LEU A 86 -27.39 -8.59 -21.09
C LEU A 86 -26.75 -9.96 -20.82
N THR A 87 -26.04 -10.49 -21.82
CA THR A 87 -25.41 -11.82 -21.77
C THR A 87 -24.02 -11.79 -22.38
N ALA A 88 -23.21 -12.79 -22.04
CA ALA A 88 -21.97 -13.12 -22.72
C ALA A 88 -21.80 -14.63 -22.83
N GLU A 89 -21.00 -15.11 -23.76
CA GLU A 89 -20.59 -16.51 -23.83
C GLU A 89 -19.51 -16.80 -22.79
N HIS A 90 -19.66 -17.90 -22.05
CA HIS A 90 -18.64 -18.28 -21.07
C HIS A 90 -17.38 -18.75 -21.81
N PRO A 91 -16.19 -18.21 -21.50
CA PRO A 91 -14.98 -18.47 -22.28
C PRO A 91 -14.45 -19.90 -22.21
N THR A 92 -14.78 -20.65 -21.14
CA THR A 92 -14.23 -21.99 -20.87
C THR A 92 -15.27 -23.05 -20.63
N GLN A 93 -16.52 -22.69 -20.29
CA GLN A 93 -17.56 -23.67 -19.99
C GLN A 93 -18.42 -23.91 -21.23
N VAL A 94 -18.62 -25.19 -21.54
CA VAL A 94 -19.49 -25.65 -22.63
C VAL A 94 -20.59 -26.54 -22.08
N ASN A 95 -21.75 -26.49 -22.71
CA ASN A 95 -22.85 -27.39 -22.45
C ASN A 95 -22.52 -28.82 -22.95
N ALA A 96 -23.35 -29.81 -22.60
CA ALA A 96 -23.17 -31.19 -23.04
C ALA A 96 -23.23 -31.37 -24.58
N ASP A 97 -23.81 -30.41 -25.29
CA ASP A 97 -23.91 -30.37 -26.77
C ASP A 97 -22.72 -29.64 -27.42
N GLY A 98 -21.72 -29.18 -26.64
CA GLY A 98 -20.56 -28.46 -27.12
C GLY A 98 -20.77 -26.96 -27.38
N THR A 99 -21.96 -26.42 -27.10
CA THR A 99 -22.22 -24.97 -27.22
C THR A 99 -21.69 -24.22 -25.96
N PRO A 100 -21.19 -22.97 -26.11
CA PRO A 100 -20.79 -22.18 -24.96
C PRO A 100 -21.93 -21.98 -23.95
N VAL A 101 -21.62 -22.03 -22.66
CA VAL A 101 -22.56 -21.63 -21.61
C VAL A 101 -22.83 -20.14 -21.71
N ILE A 102 -24.11 -19.75 -21.74
CA ILE A 102 -24.50 -18.34 -21.78
C ILE A 102 -24.60 -17.79 -20.36
N ILE A 103 -23.72 -16.85 -20.03
CA ILE A 103 -23.77 -16.09 -18.79
C ILE A 103 -24.84 -15.02 -18.93
N LYS A 104 -25.79 -14.97 -18.00
CA LYS A 104 -26.83 -13.95 -17.95
C LYS A 104 -26.60 -13.02 -16.76
N SER A 105 -26.81 -11.73 -16.98
CA SER A 105 -26.79 -10.77 -15.89
C SER A 105 -27.92 -11.06 -14.90
N ALA A 106 -27.61 -11.05 -13.60
CA ALA A 106 -28.55 -11.31 -12.51
C ALA A 106 -28.84 -10.02 -11.75
N SER A 107 -30.12 -9.74 -11.50
CA SER A 107 -30.50 -8.62 -10.64
C SER A 107 -30.08 -8.87 -9.19
N LEU A 108 -29.42 -7.91 -8.57
CA LEU A 108 -29.06 -7.96 -7.16
C LEU A 108 -30.27 -7.83 -6.22
N LEU A 109 -31.44 -7.46 -6.75
CA LEU A 109 -32.71 -7.50 -6.00
C LEU A 109 -33.49 -8.80 -6.20
N SER A 110 -32.90 -9.82 -6.84
CA SER A 110 -33.49 -11.17 -6.85
C SER A 110 -33.56 -11.74 -5.42
N ALA A 111 -34.55 -12.59 -5.16
CA ALA A 111 -34.72 -13.22 -3.85
C ALA A 111 -33.44 -13.94 -3.39
N ASP A 112 -32.77 -14.65 -4.30
CA ASP A 112 -31.53 -15.37 -4.01
C ASP A 112 -30.39 -14.43 -3.62
N ASN A 113 -30.21 -13.31 -4.33
CA ASN A 113 -29.15 -12.34 -4.03
C ASN A 113 -29.44 -11.54 -2.75
N ILE A 114 -30.70 -11.22 -2.47
CA ILE A 114 -31.09 -10.64 -1.18
C ILE A 114 -30.81 -11.62 -0.04
N GLN A 115 -31.18 -12.89 -0.20
CA GLN A 115 -30.89 -13.93 0.79
C GLN A 115 -29.39 -14.08 1.02
N ARG A 116 -28.56 -14.14 -0.05
CA ARG A 116 -27.10 -14.19 0.05
C ARG A 116 -26.55 -13.01 0.84
N LEU A 117 -26.98 -11.80 0.52
CA LEU A 117 -26.50 -10.60 1.20
C LEU A 117 -26.71 -10.69 2.73
N TRP A 118 -27.86 -11.15 3.18
CA TRP A 118 -28.16 -11.23 4.61
C TRP A 118 -27.52 -12.44 5.29
N VAL A 119 -27.52 -13.59 4.65
CA VAL A 119 -27.04 -14.85 5.23
C VAL A 119 -25.51 -14.93 5.18
N GLU A 120 -24.91 -14.54 4.06
CA GLU A 120 -23.48 -14.69 3.83
C GLU A 120 -22.64 -13.45 4.24
N MET A 121 -23.28 -12.37 4.72
CA MET A 121 -22.58 -11.13 5.09
C MET A 121 -21.36 -11.35 6.01
N PRO A 122 -21.46 -12.09 7.12
CA PRO A 122 -20.29 -12.35 7.97
C PRO A 122 -19.19 -13.12 7.23
N LYS A 123 -19.56 -14.11 6.43
CA LYS A 123 -18.61 -14.92 5.65
C LYS A 123 -17.95 -14.09 4.56
N THR A 124 -18.71 -13.29 3.83
CA THR A 124 -18.18 -12.38 2.79
C THR A 124 -17.08 -11.47 3.35
N PHE A 125 -17.28 -10.95 4.56
CA PHE A 125 -16.27 -10.11 5.21
C PHE A 125 -15.07 -10.93 5.70
N THR A 126 -15.31 -12.00 6.49
CA THR A 126 -14.22 -12.73 7.17
C THR A 126 -13.35 -13.55 6.21
N HIS A 127 -13.89 -13.96 5.06
CA HIS A 127 -13.15 -14.70 4.03
C HIS A 127 -12.63 -13.80 2.90
N PHE A 128 -12.73 -12.49 3.04
CA PHE A 128 -12.11 -11.56 2.10
C PHE A 128 -10.58 -11.67 2.21
N HIS A 129 -9.94 -12.26 1.20
CA HIS A 129 -8.52 -12.64 1.22
C HIS A 129 -7.57 -11.55 1.74
N PRO A 130 -7.69 -10.26 1.30
CA PRO A 130 -6.79 -9.22 1.76
C PRO A 130 -6.83 -8.99 3.28
N LEU A 131 -7.98 -9.25 3.92
CA LEU A 131 -8.19 -8.96 5.33
C LEU A 131 -7.20 -9.74 6.21
N GLY A 132 -7.13 -11.05 6.04
CA GLY A 132 -6.25 -11.92 6.83
C GLY A 132 -4.78 -11.63 6.59
N TYR A 133 -4.39 -11.46 5.32
CA TYR A 133 -3.00 -11.21 4.94
C TYR A 133 -2.46 -9.91 5.54
N VAL A 134 -3.21 -8.82 5.41
CA VAL A 134 -2.80 -7.51 5.93
C VAL A 134 -2.72 -7.53 7.46
N LEU A 135 -3.76 -8.02 8.14
CA LEU A 135 -3.77 -8.04 9.61
C LEU A 135 -2.61 -8.86 10.19
N VAL A 136 -2.31 -10.03 9.60
CA VAL A 136 -1.20 -10.88 10.06
C VAL A 136 0.13 -10.17 9.91
N VAL A 137 0.42 -9.57 8.75
CA VAL A 137 1.69 -8.84 8.55
C VAL A 137 1.79 -7.65 9.50
N MET A 138 0.69 -6.91 9.70
CA MET A 138 0.67 -5.70 10.56
C MET A 138 0.89 -6.00 12.04
N LEU A 139 0.56 -7.20 12.54
CA LEU A 139 0.92 -7.61 13.91
C LEU A 139 2.44 -7.54 14.15
N GLY A 140 3.23 -7.99 13.19
CA GLY A 140 4.70 -7.93 13.29
C GLY A 140 5.26 -6.56 12.95
N ALA A 141 4.82 -5.98 11.83
CA ALA A 141 5.29 -4.68 11.35
C ALA A 141 5.03 -3.56 12.36
N GLY A 142 3.87 -3.57 13.03
CA GLY A 142 3.54 -2.59 14.06
C GLY A 142 4.48 -2.64 15.27
N VAL A 143 4.99 -3.81 15.64
CA VAL A 143 6.02 -3.93 16.68
C VAL A 143 7.35 -3.37 16.18
N ALA A 144 7.76 -3.69 14.98
CA ALA A 144 9.00 -3.16 14.40
C ALA A 144 8.97 -1.62 14.29
N GLU A 145 7.84 -1.05 13.91
CA GLU A 145 7.64 0.38 13.81
C GLU A 145 7.66 1.05 15.19
N ARG A 146 6.79 0.61 16.10
CA ARG A 146 6.64 1.24 17.44
C ARG A 146 7.82 1.02 18.36
N SER A 147 8.59 -0.05 18.16
CA SER A 147 9.86 -0.23 18.88
C SER A 147 10.91 0.83 18.51
N GLY A 148 10.77 1.50 17.35
CA GLY A 148 11.71 2.44 16.75
C GLY A 148 12.77 1.77 15.86
N LEU A 149 12.61 0.48 15.55
CA LEU A 149 13.54 -0.25 14.67
C LEU A 149 13.63 0.41 13.29
N PHE A 150 12.49 0.68 12.66
CA PHE A 150 12.46 1.26 11.30
C PHE A 150 13.08 2.65 11.27
N ALA A 151 12.73 3.54 12.21
CA ALA A 151 13.29 4.88 12.31
C ALA A 151 14.82 4.85 12.48
N SER A 152 15.32 3.98 13.37
CA SER A 152 16.77 3.83 13.58
C SER A 152 17.48 3.16 12.41
N GLY A 153 16.82 2.20 11.75
CA GLY A 153 17.34 1.53 10.54
C GLY A 153 17.50 2.51 9.39
N ILE A 154 16.47 3.30 9.09
CA ILE A 154 16.50 4.36 8.06
C ILE A 154 17.61 5.37 8.38
N LYS A 155 17.68 5.87 9.62
CA LYS A 155 18.69 6.83 10.04
C LYS A 155 20.12 6.28 9.87
N GLN A 156 20.33 5.01 10.23
CA GLN A 156 21.63 4.35 10.06
C GLN A 156 22.01 4.13 8.59
N ALA A 157 21.04 3.78 7.73
CA ALA A 157 21.26 3.49 6.32
C ALA A 157 21.73 4.71 5.51
N VAL A 158 21.19 5.89 5.81
CA VAL A 158 21.52 7.13 5.06
C VAL A 158 22.69 7.90 5.66
N ARG A 159 23.06 7.62 6.91
CA ARG A 159 24.14 8.32 7.61
C ARG A 159 25.50 7.98 7.01
N GLY A 160 26.31 9.02 6.74
CA GLY A 160 27.65 8.85 6.16
C GLY A 160 27.66 8.64 4.65
N ALA A 161 26.54 8.87 3.96
CA ALA A 161 26.47 8.84 2.50
C ALA A 161 27.44 9.87 1.87
N PRO A 162 28.29 9.47 0.91
CA PRO A 162 29.14 10.41 0.18
C PRO A 162 28.28 11.43 -0.57
N LYS A 163 28.72 12.70 -0.64
CA LYS A 163 27.94 13.80 -1.25
C LYS A 163 27.41 13.48 -2.66
N TYR A 164 28.21 12.81 -3.48
CA TYR A 164 27.85 12.47 -4.86
C TYR A 164 26.87 11.27 -4.97
N LEU A 165 26.79 10.44 -3.91
CA LEU A 165 25.85 9.32 -3.83
C LEU A 165 24.66 9.63 -2.92
N LEU A 166 24.55 10.84 -2.39
CA LEU A 166 23.48 11.16 -1.43
C LEU A 166 22.10 10.97 -2.05
N THR A 167 21.87 11.49 -3.25
CA THR A 167 20.56 11.32 -3.92
C THR A 167 20.20 9.86 -4.18
N PRO A 168 21.05 9.04 -4.82
CA PRO A 168 20.69 7.62 -5.04
C PRO A 168 20.55 6.83 -3.74
N ILE A 169 21.34 7.11 -2.71
CA ILE A 169 21.19 6.46 -1.40
C ILE A 169 19.86 6.86 -0.74
N VAL A 170 19.52 8.15 -0.76
CA VAL A 170 18.24 8.66 -0.26
C VAL A 170 17.07 8.01 -1.02
N ALA A 171 17.13 7.98 -2.35
CA ALA A 171 16.10 7.37 -3.18
C ALA A 171 15.96 5.86 -2.91
N LEU A 172 17.07 5.12 -2.81
CA LEU A 172 17.06 3.70 -2.51
C LEU A 172 16.45 3.41 -1.13
N VAL A 173 16.94 4.10 -0.10
CA VAL A 173 16.44 3.91 1.27
C VAL A 173 14.97 4.33 1.37
N ALA A 174 14.57 5.37 0.64
CA ALA A 174 13.18 5.80 0.55
C ALA A 174 12.27 4.70 -0.07
N MET A 175 12.69 4.07 -1.17
CA MET A 175 11.95 2.94 -1.75
C MET A 175 11.91 1.74 -0.77
N LEU A 176 13.03 1.38 -0.16
CA LEU A 176 13.11 0.28 0.82
C LEU A 176 12.27 0.55 2.08
N SER A 177 12.09 1.83 2.45
CA SER A 177 11.30 2.20 3.63
C SER A 177 9.81 1.84 3.52
N ASN A 178 9.33 1.48 2.33
CA ASN A 178 7.96 0.96 2.15
C ASN A 178 7.70 -0.38 2.85
N HIS A 179 8.75 -1.12 3.24
CA HIS A 179 8.62 -2.25 4.16
C HIS A 179 8.29 -1.82 5.60
N ALA A 180 8.57 -0.57 5.92
CA ALA A 180 8.39 0.03 7.23
C ALA A 180 7.04 0.79 7.35
N ALA A 181 6.04 0.42 6.58
CA ALA A 181 4.74 1.09 6.55
C ALA A 181 4.88 2.62 6.41
N ASP A 182 4.31 3.36 7.33
CA ASP A 182 4.26 4.82 7.30
C ASP A 182 5.57 5.50 7.73
N ALA A 183 6.51 4.75 8.33
CA ALA A 183 7.78 5.31 8.81
C ALA A 183 8.62 5.97 7.70
N GLY A 184 8.48 5.51 6.45
CA GLY A 184 9.09 6.16 5.29
C GLY A 184 8.66 7.62 5.15
N TYR A 185 7.39 7.90 5.25
CA TYR A 185 6.86 9.27 5.14
C TYR A 185 7.27 10.16 6.30
N VAL A 186 7.17 9.63 7.53
CA VAL A 186 7.38 10.40 8.75
C VAL A 186 8.87 10.63 9.05
N VAL A 187 9.73 9.65 8.73
CA VAL A 187 11.16 9.67 9.10
C VAL A 187 12.06 10.00 7.91
N MET A 188 11.87 9.30 6.76
CA MET A 188 12.81 9.42 5.65
C MET A 188 12.74 10.79 4.99
N ILE A 189 11.54 11.35 4.80
CA ILE A 189 11.37 12.61 4.07
C ILE A 189 11.98 13.81 4.81
N PRO A 190 11.67 14.06 6.11
CA PRO A 190 12.33 15.14 6.84
C PRO A 190 13.85 14.90 7.01
N LEU A 191 14.27 13.65 7.21
CA LEU A 191 15.68 13.31 7.33
C LEU A 191 16.45 13.61 6.03
N ALA A 192 15.85 13.34 4.86
CA ALA A 192 16.47 13.66 3.57
C ALA A 192 16.70 15.18 3.40
N ALA A 193 15.75 16.01 3.85
CA ALA A 193 15.95 17.47 3.86
C ALA A 193 17.17 17.88 4.68
N ILE A 194 17.29 17.33 5.90
CA ILE A 194 18.42 17.61 6.81
C ILE A 194 19.73 17.15 6.19
N LEU A 195 19.77 15.94 5.62
CA LEU A 195 20.97 15.39 4.99
C LEU A 195 21.44 16.24 3.80
N PHE A 196 20.52 16.72 2.97
CA PHE A 196 20.86 17.63 1.87
C PHE A 196 21.39 18.96 2.42
N ALA A 197 20.75 19.53 3.44
CA ALA A 197 21.20 20.75 4.10
C ALA A 197 22.62 20.62 4.67
N THR A 198 22.93 19.52 5.38
CA THR A 198 24.25 19.29 6.01
C THR A 198 25.40 19.21 5.01
N VAL A 199 25.14 18.85 3.77
CA VAL A 199 26.15 18.82 2.70
C VAL A 199 26.13 20.07 1.81
N GLY A 200 25.29 21.07 2.16
CA GLY A 200 25.16 22.33 1.42
C GLY A 200 24.31 22.22 0.15
N ARG A 201 23.50 21.17 0.01
CA ARG A 201 22.52 21.00 -1.06
C ARG A 201 21.15 21.54 -0.64
N HIS A 202 20.25 21.76 -1.60
CA HIS A 202 18.95 22.35 -1.31
C HIS A 202 18.03 21.33 -0.59
N PRO A 203 17.51 21.61 0.65
CA PRO A 203 16.70 20.68 1.43
C PRO A 203 15.43 20.22 0.72
N MET A 204 14.82 21.12 -0.08
CA MET A 204 13.63 20.79 -0.87
C MET A 204 13.91 19.72 -1.93
N ALA A 205 15.14 19.65 -2.47
CA ALA A 205 15.54 18.57 -3.37
C ALA A 205 15.62 17.23 -2.62
N GLY A 206 16.05 17.24 -1.35
CA GLY A 206 16.01 16.07 -0.47
C GLY A 206 14.58 15.58 -0.20
N ILE A 207 13.67 16.51 0.13
CA ILE A 207 12.24 16.19 0.28
C ILE A 207 11.68 15.56 -1.00
N ALA A 208 11.95 16.17 -2.15
CA ALA A 208 11.45 15.68 -3.44
C ALA A 208 11.97 14.28 -3.77
N ALA A 209 13.28 14.03 -3.60
CA ALA A 209 13.89 12.73 -3.84
C ALA A 209 13.32 11.64 -2.92
N ALA A 210 13.20 11.94 -1.62
CA ALA A 210 12.64 11.01 -0.66
C ALA A 210 11.15 10.76 -0.91
N PHE A 211 10.37 11.79 -1.19
CA PHE A 211 8.94 11.63 -1.50
C PHE A 211 8.72 10.85 -2.80
N ALA A 212 9.54 11.09 -3.83
CA ALA A 212 9.52 10.27 -5.05
C ALA A 212 9.84 8.80 -4.75
N GLY A 213 10.82 8.52 -3.89
CA GLY A 213 11.17 7.15 -3.49
C GLY A 213 10.12 6.47 -2.63
N VAL A 214 9.62 7.14 -1.58
CA VAL A 214 8.64 6.56 -0.65
C VAL A 214 7.27 6.38 -1.32
N SER A 215 6.78 7.38 -2.03
CA SER A 215 5.43 7.38 -2.60
C SER A 215 5.40 6.97 -4.07
N GLY A 216 6.24 7.55 -4.92
CA GLY A 216 6.33 7.15 -6.33
C GLY A 216 6.91 5.75 -6.52
N GLY A 217 7.90 5.42 -5.72
CA GLY A 217 8.56 4.11 -5.72
C GLY A 217 7.96 3.07 -4.78
N PHE A 218 6.73 3.27 -4.24
CA PHE A 218 6.16 2.36 -3.24
C PHE A 218 5.94 0.93 -3.75
N SER A 219 5.81 0.75 -5.05
CA SER A 219 5.74 -0.55 -5.73
C SER A 219 7.10 -1.06 -6.23
N ALA A 220 8.19 -0.32 -6.02
CA ALA A 220 9.53 -0.65 -6.48
C ALA A 220 10.41 -1.04 -5.28
N ASN A 221 10.69 -2.34 -5.12
CA ASN A 221 11.37 -2.81 -3.91
C ASN A 221 12.27 -4.01 -4.20
N ILE A 222 13.14 -4.36 -3.23
CA ILE A 222 14.06 -5.50 -3.34
C ILE A 222 13.37 -6.85 -3.02
N SER A 223 12.29 -6.81 -2.26
CA SER A 223 11.51 -8.00 -1.89
C SER A 223 10.03 -7.65 -1.76
N PRO A 224 9.13 -8.64 -1.86
CA PRO A 224 7.73 -8.44 -1.53
C PRO A 224 7.54 -7.91 -0.11
N GLY A 225 6.46 -7.16 0.12
CA GLY A 225 6.14 -6.55 1.40
C GLY A 225 4.64 -6.49 1.66
N GLN A 226 4.21 -5.56 2.51
CA GLN A 226 2.80 -5.41 2.90
C GLN A 226 1.89 -5.11 1.71
N LEU A 227 2.35 -4.23 0.80
CA LEU A 227 1.59 -3.89 -0.39
C LEU A 227 1.38 -5.10 -1.29
N ASP A 228 2.40 -5.98 -1.40
CA ASP A 228 2.29 -7.19 -2.22
C ASP A 228 1.24 -8.14 -1.65
N ALA A 229 1.21 -8.33 -0.32
CA ALA A 229 0.19 -9.12 0.35
C ALA A 229 -1.23 -8.56 0.11
N LEU A 230 -1.37 -7.24 0.13
CA LEU A 230 -2.64 -6.55 -0.11
C LEU A 230 -3.12 -6.70 -1.56
N LEU A 231 -2.26 -6.37 -2.53
CA LEU A 231 -2.61 -6.45 -3.94
C LEU A 231 -2.83 -7.90 -4.39
N PHE A 232 -2.01 -8.82 -3.90
CA PHE A 232 -2.18 -10.26 -4.09
C PHE A 232 -3.56 -10.73 -3.64
N GLY A 233 -3.97 -10.42 -2.39
CA GLY A 233 -5.27 -10.84 -1.88
C GLY A 233 -6.45 -10.28 -2.68
N ILE A 234 -6.39 -9.02 -3.14
CA ILE A 234 -7.43 -8.41 -3.98
C ILE A 234 -7.47 -9.10 -5.35
N THR A 235 -6.32 -9.38 -5.94
CA THR A 235 -6.23 -10.04 -7.25
C THR A 235 -6.74 -11.48 -7.16
N GLU A 236 -6.37 -12.22 -6.12
CA GLU A 236 -6.85 -13.59 -5.88
C GLU A 236 -8.38 -13.62 -5.74
N ALA A 237 -8.96 -12.68 -4.98
CA ALA A 237 -10.41 -12.55 -4.88
C ALA A 237 -11.09 -12.23 -6.23
N ALA A 238 -10.42 -11.48 -7.12
CA ALA A 238 -10.93 -11.20 -8.46
C ALA A 238 -10.85 -12.43 -9.38
N VAL A 239 -9.79 -13.22 -9.31
CA VAL A 239 -9.65 -14.49 -10.06
C VAL A 239 -10.72 -15.47 -9.60
N GLU A 240 -10.85 -15.71 -8.30
CA GLU A 240 -11.85 -16.61 -7.72
C GLU A 240 -13.27 -16.19 -8.11
N GLY A 241 -13.56 -14.88 -7.95
CA GLY A 241 -14.88 -14.33 -8.29
C GLY A 241 -15.24 -14.41 -9.77
N SER A 242 -14.25 -14.43 -10.67
CA SER A 242 -14.49 -14.58 -12.11
C SER A 242 -14.89 -16.00 -12.51
N GLY A 243 -14.48 -17.01 -11.75
CA GLY A 243 -14.71 -18.42 -12.08
C GLY A 243 -14.01 -18.92 -13.36
N LEU A 244 -13.10 -18.13 -13.94
CA LEU A 244 -12.41 -18.47 -15.21
C LEU A 244 -11.45 -19.64 -15.03
N ASP A 245 -10.73 -19.65 -13.91
CA ASP A 245 -9.74 -20.67 -13.60
C ASP A 245 -9.69 -20.93 -12.08
N PRO A 246 -10.49 -21.85 -11.57
CA PRO A 246 -10.47 -22.22 -10.15
C PRO A 246 -9.15 -22.88 -9.70
N SER A 247 -8.33 -23.33 -10.64
CA SER A 247 -7.04 -23.99 -10.37
C SER A 247 -5.89 -22.98 -10.25
N TRP A 248 -6.09 -21.73 -10.71
CA TRP A 248 -5.04 -20.72 -10.66
C TRP A 248 -4.71 -20.35 -9.21
N THR A 249 -3.46 -20.49 -8.87
CA THR A 249 -2.96 -20.15 -7.54
C THR A 249 -1.92 -19.06 -7.66
N MET A 250 -2.14 -17.97 -6.94
CA MET A 250 -1.18 -16.86 -6.84
C MET A 250 -0.25 -17.04 -5.64
N ASN A 251 0.88 -16.36 -5.68
CA ASN A 251 1.74 -16.22 -4.52
C ASN A 251 2.23 -14.78 -4.36
N ILE A 252 2.53 -14.36 -3.13
CA ILE A 252 2.95 -13.00 -2.80
C ILE A 252 4.24 -12.57 -3.53
N ALA A 253 5.05 -13.53 -3.96
CA ALA A 253 6.26 -13.30 -4.74
C ALA A 253 6.01 -13.24 -6.26
N GLY A 254 4.75 -13.30 -6.70
CA GLY A 254 4.37 -13.33 -8.12
C GLY A 254 4.77 -12.08 -8.92
N ASN A 255 5.09 -10.98 -8.27
CA ASN A 255 5.66 -9.80 -8.93
C ASN A 255 7.10 -9.50 -8.53
N TRP A 256 7.81 -10.42 -7.85
CA TRP A 256 9.11 -10.11 -7.24
C TRP A 256 10.15 -9.63 -8.24
N PHE A 257 10.31 -10.30 -9.40
CA PHE A 257 11.30 -9.89 -10.39
C PHE A 257 10.96 -8.54 -11.00
N PHE A 258 9.67 -8.29 -11.23
CA PHE A 258 9.20 -7.03 -11.78
C PHE A 258 9.41 -5.85 -10.83
N ILE A 259 9.12 -6.01 -9.53
CA ILE A 259 9.33 -4.93 -8.55
C ILE A 259 10.80 -4.60 -8.33
N VAL A 260 11.70 -5.60 -8.41
CA VAL A 260 13.14 -5.38 -8.39
C VAL A 260 13.60 -4.62 -9.64
N ALA A 261 13.16 -5.02 -10.83
CA ALA A 261 13.47 -4.32 -12.06
C ALA A 261 12.94 -2.88 -12.04
N LEU A 262 11.74 -2.66 -11.51
CA LEU A 262 11.16 -1.33 -11.36
C LEU A 262 12.02 -0.47 -10.41
N MET A 263 12.51 -1.02 -9.31
CA MET A 263 13.43 -0.35 -8.39
C MET A 263 14.74 0.05 -9.08
N VAL A 264 15.32 -0.88 -9.85
CA VAL A 264 16.58 -0.63 -10.60
C VAL A 264 16.40 0.50 -11.62
N ILE A 265 15.21 0.64 -12.23
CA ILE A 265 14.91 1.70 -13.19
C ILE A 265 14.54 3.01 -12.48
N TYR A 266 13.74 2.97 -11.42
CA TYR A 266 13.29 4.19 -10.74
C TYR A 266 14.43 4.88 -9.96
N LEU A 267 15.41 4.13 -9.48
CA LEU A 267 16.57 4.69 -8.78
C LEU A 267 17.33 5.73 -9.64
N PRO A 268 17.83 5.41 -10.85
CA PRO A 268 18.48 6.41 -11.70
C PRO A 268 17.51 7.49 -12.20
N VAL A 269 16.22 7.21 -12.35
CA VAL A 269 15.21 8.21 -12.71
C VAL A 269 15.10 9.27 -11.60
N ILE A 270 14.92 8.84 -10.34
CA ILE A 270 14.84 9.75 -9.20
C ILE A 270 16.14 10.55 -9.09
N TRP A 271 17.29 9.90 -9.22
CA TRP A 271 18.59 10.57 -9.19
C TRP A 271 18.71 11.64 -10.29
N PHE A 272 18.42 11.28 -11.53
CA PHE A 272 18.47 12.18 -12.67
C PHE A 272 17.53 13.39 -12.50
N VAL A 273 16.28 13.14 -12.14
CA VAL A 273 15.27 14.20 -11.97
C VAL A 273 15.66 15.13 -10.82
N THR A 274 16.15 14.59 -9.70
CA THR A 274 16.60 15.40 -8.57
C THR A 274 17.78 16.29 -8.95
N ASP A 275 18.87 15.70 -9.46
CA ASP A 275 20.14 16.40 -9.63
C ASP A 275 20.16 17.27 -10.90
N LYS A 276 19.39 16.93 -11.94
CA LYS A 276 19.42 17.61 -13.23
C LYS A 276 18.21 18.50 -13.50
N ILE A 277 17.08 18.27 -12.85
CA ILE A 277 15.85 19.03 -13.11
C ILE A 277 15.45 19.84 -11.89
N ILE A 278 15.32 19.21 -10.72
CA ILE A 278 14.73 19.87 -9.53
C ILE A 278 15.73 20.76 -8.82
N GLU A 279 16.90 20.25 -8.45
CA GLU A 279 17.89 21.03 -7.71
C GLU A 279 18.37 22.28 -8.47
N PRO A 280 18.64 22.24 -9.80
CA PRO A 280 18.95 23.44 -10.57
C PRO A 280 17.82 24.47 -10.59
N ARG A 281 16.54 24.05 -10.56
CA ARG A 281 15.38 24.96 -10.50
C ARG A 281 15.22 25.63 -9.14
N LEU A 282 15.60 24.95 -8.06
CA LEU A 282 15.53 25.48 -6.70
C LEU A 282 16.66 26.50 -6.43
N GLY A 283 17.75 26.44 -7.20
CA GLY A 283 18.92 27.30 -7.03
C GLY A 283 19.78 26.94 -5.82
N LYS A 284 20.71 27.85 -5.47
CA LYS A 284 21.59 27.65 -4.30
C LYS A 284 20.80 27.87 -3.01
N TRP A 285 20.88 26.89 -2.12
CA TRP A 285 20.33 27.07 -0.78
C TRP A 285 21.28 27.87 0.11
N VAL A 286 20.72 28.89 0.78
CA VAL A 286 21.40 29.67 1.81
C VAL A 286 20.59 29.54 3.09
N PRO A 287 21.12 28.90 4.16
CA PRO A 287 20.40 28.71 5.40
C PRO A 287 20.15 30.08 6.08
N ASP A 288 18.97 30.26 6.67
CA ASP A 288 18.75 31.27 7.68
C ASP A 288 19.27 30.81 9.06
N GLU A 289 19.46 31.74 10.01
CA GLU A 289 20.03 31.41 11.32
C GLU A 289 19.19 30.36 12.10
N ARG A 290 17.86 30.41 11.98
CA ARG A 290 16.96 29.44 12.63
C ARG A 290 17.10 28.05 12.04
N GLN A 291 17.18 27.96 10.72
CA GLN A 291 17.37 26.69 10.02
C GLN A 291 18.72 26.06 10.39
N ALA A 292 19.77 26.87 10.51
CA ALA A 292 21.10 26.39 10.91
C ALA A 292 21.11 25.76 12.32
N GLU A 293 20.35 26.33 13.27
CA GLU A 293 20.22 25.78 14.63
C GLU A 293 19.34 24.53 14.67
N GLU A 294 18.22 24.53 13.93
CA GLU A 294 17.21 23.46 13.97
C GLU A 294 17.73 22.15 13.37
N TYR A 295 18.37 22.16 12.19
CA TYR A 295 18.90 20.93 11.60
C TYR A 295 20.13 20.38 12.36
N GLY A 296 20.89 21.21 13.04
CA GLY A 296 21.99 20.79 13.91
C GLY A 296 21.52 19.95 15.12
N GLN A 297 20.29 20.16 15.58
CA GLN A 297 19.70 19.38 16.70
C GLN A 297 19.10 18.05 16.24
N GLU A 298 18.55 17.97 15.02
CA GLU A 298 17.88 16.77 14.51
C GLU A 298 18.85 15.69 13.99
N ASP A 299 20.11 16.04 13.64
CA ASP A 299 21.14 15.07 13.22
C ASP A 299 21.89 14.41 14.38
N LYS A 300 21.22 14.16 15.50
CA LYS A 300 21.85 13.45 16.61
C LYS A 300 22.22 11.99 16.23
N PRO A 301 23.43 11.54 16.59
CA PRO A 301 23.82 10.15 16.38
C PRO A 301 22.90 9.18 17.12
N LEU A 302 22.80 7.96 16.59
CA LEU A 302 22.13 6.87 17.30
C LEU A 302 22.76 6.66 18.69
N THR A 303 21.93 6.46 19.69
CA THR A 303 22.39 6.07 21.04
C THR A 303 23.02 4.68 21.01
N ASP A 304 23.79 4.35 22.04
CA ASP A 304 24.40 3.01 22.14
C ASP A 304 23.34 1.91 22.28
N GLY A 305 22.21 2.19 22.94
CA GLY A 305 21.05 1.30 22.99
C GLY A 305 20.47 1.02 21.61
N GLN A 306 20.29 2.06 20.78
CA GLN A 306 19.79 1.93 19.42
C GLN A 306 20.75 1.15 18.52
N ARG A 307 22.07 1.41 18.61
CA ARG A 307 23.08 0.65 17.85
C ARG A 307 23.10 -0.83 18.24
N LYS A 308 23.04 -1.11 19.56
CA LYS A 308 22.93 -2.48 20.08
C LYS A 308 21.63 -3.13 19.62
N GLY A 309 20.53 -2.37 19.62
CA GLY A 309 19.23 -2.79 19.11
C GLY A 309 19.28 -3.20 17.64
N LEU A 310 19.86 -2.38 16.76
CA LEU A 310 20.02 -2.70 15.34
C LEU A 310 20.84 -3.98 15.10
N ARG A 311 21.91 -4.19 15.88
CA ARG A 311 22.69 -5.44 15.78
C ARG A 311 21.86 -6.66 16.19
N ARG A 312 21.11 -6.58 17.29
CA ARG A 312 20.23 -7.66 17.74
C ARG A 312 19.10 -7.93 16.76
N ALA A 313 18.50 -6.87 16.19
CA ALA A 313 17.50 -7.01 15.14
C ALA A 313 18.08 -7.71 13.91
N GLY A 314 19.27 -7.34 13.45
CA GLY A 314 19.96 -8.02 12.36
C GLY A 314 20.20 -9.52 12.64
N LEU A 315 20.59 -9.88 13.85
CA LEU A 315 20.74 -11.28 14.26
C LEU A 315 19.39 -12.01 14.31
N ALA A 316 18.33 -11.36 14.75
CA ALA A 316 16.98 -11.92 14.75
C ALA A 316 16.48 -12.17 13.32
N ILE A 317 16.68 -11.22 12.40
CA ILE A 317 16.37 -11.36 10.97
C ILE A 317 17.14 -12.56 10.39
N LEU A 318 18.46 -12.63 10.63
CA LEU A 318 19.27 -13.76 10.20
C LEU A 318 18.75 -15.08 10.76
N GLY A 319 18.40 -15.14 12.05
CA GLY A 319 17.83 -16.32 12.71
C GLY A 319 16.54 -16.78 12.07
N VAL A 320 15.62 -15.86 11.75
CA VAL A 320 14.35 -16.17 11.06
C VAL A 320 14.62 -16.67 9.64
N CYS A 321 15.53 -16.02 8.90
CA CYS A 321 15.91 -16.47 7.55
C CYS A 321 16.56 -17.88 7.57
N LEU A 322 17.41 -18.16 8.55
CA LEU A 322 18.01 -19.50 8.72
C LEU A 322 16.97 -20.54 9.09
N LEU A 323 15.99 -20.18 9.94
CA LEU A 323 14.85 -21.07 10.25
C LEU A 323 14.03 -21.39 9.00
N TRP A 324 13.73 -20.40 8.17
CA TRP A 324 13.06 -20.62 6.89
C TRP A 324 13.87 -21.50 5.94
N ALA A 325 15.17 -21.22 5.82
CA ALA A 325 16.05 -22.06 5.02
C ALA A 325 16.09 -23.50 5.55
N ALA A 326 16.12 -23.70 6.87
CA ALA A 326 16.07 -25.03 7.47
C ALA A 326 14.73 -25.75 7.22
N MET A 327 13.60 -25.04 7.25
CA MET A 327 12.29 -25.62 6.92
C MET A 327 12.11 -25.88 5.43
N THR A 328 12.89 -25.25 4.55
CA THR A 328 12.80 -25.42 3.10
C THR A 328 13.79 -26.47 2.61
N PHE A 329 15.04 -26.46 3.13
CA PHE A 329 16.13 -27.30 2.63
C PHE A 329 16.65 -28.30 3.66
N GLY A 330 16.13 -28.29 4.87
CA GLY A 330 16.52 -29.17 5.96
C GLY A 330 15.74 -30.50 5.99
N PRO A 331 15.91 -31.30 7.04
CA PRO A 331 15.22 -32.58 7.16
C PRO A 331 13.68 -32.42 7.15
N GLY A 332 13.01 -33.20 6.32
CA GLY A 332 11.54 -33.22 6.23
C GLY A 332 10.90 -32.09 5.44
N THR A 333 11.68 -31.11 4.95
CA THR A 333 11.29 -30.05 4.01
C THR A 333 9.82 -29.56 4.17
N PRO A 334 9.37 -29.09 5.37
CA PRO A 334 7.96 -28.79 5.63
C PRO A 334 7.41 -27.64 4.77
N LEU A 335 8.29 -26.85 4.13
CA LEU A 335 7.91 -25.77 3.22
C LEU A 335 8.12 -26.12 1.75
N LEU A 336 8.29 -27.40 1.42
CA LEU A 336 8.30 -27.91 0.05
C LEU A 336 7.18 -28.95 -0.15
N ASN A 337 6.67 -29.03 -1.36
CA ASN A 337 5.84 -30.13 -1.84
C ASN A 337 6.73 -31.09 -2.66
N ASP A 338 7.56 -31.86 -1.99
CA ASP A 338 8.49 -32.81 -2.58
C ASP A 338 8.08 -34.28 -2.43
N GLY A 339 6.75 -34.51 -2.24
CA GLY A 339 6.15 -35.83 -2.09
C GLY A 339 6.10 -36.63 -3.40
N PRO A 340 5.69 -37.93 -3.33
CA PRO A 340 5.52 -38.78 -4.51
C PRO A 340 4.58 -38.12 -5.54
N GLY A 341 5.03 -38.03 -6.80
CA GLY A 341 4.25 -37.42 -7.90
C GLY A 341 4.65 -35.98 -8.25
N THR A 342 5.63 -35.40 -7.55
CA THR A 342 6.19 -34.08 -7.89
C THR A 342 7.48 -34.20 -8.71
N GLU A 343 7.91 -35.39 -9.04
CA GLU A 343 9.12 -35.67 -9.82
C GLU A 343 9.03 -35.00 -11.20
N GLY A 344 9.99 -34.14 -11.52
CA GLY A 344 10.03 -33.41 -12.78
C GLY A 344 9.27 -32.09 -12.80
N GLN A 345 8.63 -31.69 -11.70
CA GLN A 345 8.07 -30.34 -11.58
C GLN A 345 9.18 -29.29 -11.39
N GLU A 346 8.92 -28.10 -11.89
CA GLU A 346 9.81 -26.95 -11.67
C GLU A 346 9.92 -26.64 -10.17
N TRP A 347 11.12 -26.31 -9.71
CA TRP A 347 11.41 -26.11 -8.27
C TRP A 347 10.49 -25.09 -7.59
N TYR A 348 10.03 -24.06 -8.30
CA TYR A 348 9.12 -23.05 -7.75
C TYR A 348 7.70 -23.60 -7.51
N VAL A 349 7.30 -24.64 -8.23
CA VAL A 349 6.02 -25.35 -7.98
C VAL A 349 6.13 -26.16 -6.71
N THR A 350 7.23 -26.87 -6.53
CA THR A 350 7.50 -27.61 -5.29
C THR A 350 7.67 -26.66 -4.10
N ALA A 351 8.19 -25.45 -4.31
CA ALA A 351 8.34 -24.42 -3.28
C ALA A 351 7.06 -23.58 -3.01
N THR A 352 5.92 -23.94 -3.54
CA THR A 352 4.64 -23.21 -3.28
C THR A 352 4.34 -23.02 -1.78
N PRO A 353 4.53 -24.02 -0.87
CA PRO A 353 4.33 -23.78 0.57
C PRO A 353 5.26 -22.72 1.15
N PHE A 354 6.52 -22.66 0.71
CA PHE A 354 7.47 -21.60 1.08
C PHE A 354 6.91 -20.22 0.69
N PHE A 355 6.51 -20.03 -0.57
CA PHE A 355 5.99 -18.75 -1.02
C PHE A 355 4.69 -18.35 -0.30
N ARG A 356 3.79 -19.30 -0.03
CA ARG A 356 2.58 -19.06 0.77
C ARG A 356 2.89 -18.73 2.22
N SER A 357 4.00 -19.22 2.78
CA SER A 357 4.41 -18.92 4.14
C SER A 357 4.96 -17.49 4.33
N LEU A 358 5.26 -16.75 3.25
CA LEU A 358 5.89 -15.43 3.32
C LEU A 358 5.06 -14.42 4.14
N VAL A 359 3.73 -14.46 4.08
CA VAL A 359 2.86 -13.58 4.88
C VAL A 359 3.09 -13.81 6.39
N ALA A 360 3.00 -15.07 6.83
CA ALA A 360 3.28 -15.43 8.22
C ALA A 360 4.74 -15.18 8.58
N GLY A 361 5.62 -15.45 7.65
CA GLY A 361 7.04 -15.22 7.82
C GLY A 361 7.41 -13.75 7.98
N PHE A 362 6.85 -12.83 7.23
CA PHE A 362 7.04 -11.39 7.44
C PHE A 362 6.54 -10.96 8.82
N MET A 363 5.40 -11.49 9.26
CA MET A 363 4.93 -11.24 10.62
C MET A 363 5.98 -11.68 11.66
N VAL A 364 6.49 -12.91 11.56
CA VAL A 364 7.51 -13.44 12.48
C VAL A 364 8.82 -12.64 12.38
N LEU A 365 9.25 -12.29 11.18
CA LEU A 365 10.48 -11.53 10.93
C LEU A 365 10.41 -10.14 11.58
N PHE A 366 9.36 -9.40 11.33
CA PHE A 366 9.21 -8.04 11.89
C PHE A 366 8.98 -8.08 13.40
N LEU A 367 8.20 -9.05 13.90
CA LEU A 367 7.99 -9.25 15.32
C LEU A 367 9.31 -9.54 16.05
N ALA A 368 10.08 -10.52 15.57
CA ALA A 368 11.35 -10.92 16.18
C ALA A 368 12.37 -9.78 16.11
N ALA A 369 12.48 -9.11 14.97
CA ALA A 369 13.40 -7.98 14.79
C ALA A 369 13.02 -6.78 15.67
N GLY A 370 11.72 -6.42 15.71
CA GLY A 370 11.19 -5.33 16.53
C GLY A 370 11.37 -5.60 18.03
N TRP A 371 11.10 -6.83 18.48
CA TRP A 371 11.30 -7.24 19.87
C TRP A 371 12.78 -7.23 20.25
N ALA A 372 13.65 -7.81 19.43
CA ALA A 372 15.09 -7.82 19.67
C ALA A 372 15.69 -6.41 19.71
N TYR A 373 15.22 -5.52 18.84
CA TYR A 373 15.58 -4.11 18.82
C TYR A 373 15.09 -3.42 20.10
N GLY A 374 13.79 -3.47 20.37
CA GLY A 374 13.14 -2.76 21.46
C GLY A 374 13.67 -3.14 22.83
N SER A 375 13.99 -4.43 23.04
CA SER A 375 14.61 -4.93 24.27
C SER A 375 15.99 -4.33 24.52
N ALA A 376 16.75 -4.01 23.49
CA ALA A 376 18.08 -3.40 23.63
C ALA A 376 18.03 -1.87 23.64
N ALA A 377 17.10 -1.27 22.91
CA ALA A 377 16.89 0.18 22.88
C ALA A 377 16.13 0.69 24.11
N GLY A 378 15.44 -0.20 24.84
CA GLY A 378 14.69 0.11 26.07
C GLY A 378 13.23 0.50 25.83
N SER A 379 12.72 0.39 24.60
CA SER A 379 11.30 0.61 24.25
C SER A 379 10.41 -0.58 24.61
N ILE A 380 10.96 -1.79 24.72
CA ILE A 380 10.27 -3.01 25.17
C ILE A 380 10.97 -3.53 26.41
N LYS A 381 10.31 -3.44 27.57
CA LYS A 381 10.84 -3.89 28.86
C LYS A 381 10.27 -5.23 29.29
N ASN A 382 9.06 -5.54 28.85
CA ASN A 382 8.34 -6.75 29.24
C ASN A 382 7.37 -7.17 28.12
N HIS A 383 6.71 -8.32 28.30
CA HIS A 383 5.75 -8.87 27.35
C HIS A 383 4.48 -8.01 27.16
N ARG A 384 4.11 -7.18 28.16
CA ARG A 384 2.95 -6.28 28.04
C ARG A 384 3.22 -5.18 27.04
N ASP A 385 4.41 -4.57 27.09
CA ASP A 385 4.81 -3.55 26.11
C ASP A 385 4.72 -4.10 24.67
N LEU A 386 5.09 -5.39 24.47
CA LEU A 386 4.99 -6.05 23.19
C LEU A 386 3.54 -6.20 22.73
N VAL A 387 2.67 -6.69 23.63
CA VAL A 387 1.24 -6.86 23.33
C VAL A 387 0.57 -5.52 23.10
N ASP A 388 0.93 -4.48 23.85
CA ASP A 388 0.39 -3.13 23.67
C ASP A 388 0.76 -2.57 22.29
N MET A 389 2.01 -2.76 21.84
CA MET A 389 2.43 -2.38 20.48
C MET A 389 1.63 -3.11 19.39
N MET A 390 1.35 -4.40 19.56
CA MET A 390 0.51 -5.17 18.65
C MET A 390 -0.94 -4.67 18.67
N ALA A 391 -1.49 -4.39 19.84
CA ALA A 391 -2.84 -3.88 20.01
C ALA A 391 -3.00 -2.49 19.37
N GLU A 392 -2.03 -1.60 19.56
CA GLU A 392 -2.03 -0.28 18.94
C GLU A 392 -1.92 -0.38 17.39
N ALA A 393 -1.13 -1.34 16.86
CA ALA A 393 -1.10 -1.60 15.43
C ALA A 393 -2.47 -2.04 14.88
N MET A 394 -3.20 -2.85 15.64
CA MET A 394 -4.56 -3.26 15.26
C MET A 394 -5.58 -2.13 15.37
N LYS A 395 -5.43 -1.19 16.30
CA LYS A 395 -6.28 0.01 16.35
C LYS A 395 -6.13 0.86 15.08
N ASP A 396 -4.91 1.03 14.58
CA ASP A 396 -4.68 1.77 13.34
C ASP A 396 -5.31 1.10 12.11
N MET A 397 -5.51 -0.22 12.19
CA MET A 397 -6.22 -0.97 11.14
C MET A 397 -7.75 -0.81 11.20
N GLY A 398 -8.30 -0.09 12.17
CA GLY A 398 -9.75 0.09 12.32
C GLY A 398 -10.42 0.65 11.07
N TYR A 399 -9.83 1.69 10.47
CA TYR A 399 -10.32 2.24 9.19
C TYR A 399 -10.25 1.23 8.05
N TYR A 400 -9.14 0.47 7.96
CA TYR A 400 -8.98 -0.59 6.95
C TYR A 400 -10.04 -1.69 7.11
N LEU A 401 -10.41 -2.08 8.33
CA LEU A 401 -11.46 -3.07 8.55
C LEU A 401 -12.81 -2.61 7.98
N VAL A 402 -13.18 -1.34 8.20
CA VAL A 402 -14.42 -0.76 7.66
C VAL A 402 -14.36 -0.70 6.13
N LEU A 403 -13.23 -0.28 5.58
CA LEU A 403 -13.00 -0.24 4.13
C LEU A 403 -13.08 -1.65 3.52
N ALA A 404 -12.42 -2.63 4.14
CA ALA A 404 -12.42 -4.02 3.70
C ALA A 404 -13.84 -4.63 3.72
N PHE A 405 -14.66 -4.28 4.71
CA PHE A 405 -16.07 -4.70 4.75
C PHE A 405 -16.84 -4.20 3.52
N ALA A 406 -16.73 -2.91 3.20
CA ALA A 406 -17.42 -2.32 2.06
C ALA A 406 -16.88 -2.86 0.72
N ALA A 407 -15.56 -2.98 0.58
CA ALA A 407 -14.93 -3.54 -0.62
C ALA A 407 -15.28 -5.01 -0.85
N ALA A 408 -15.27 -5.84 0.20
CA ALA A 408 -15.63 -7.25 0.12
C ALA A 408 -17.07 -7.45 -0.41
N HIS A 409 -18.01 -6.64 0.09
CA HIS A 409 -19.39 -6.71 -0.37
C HIS A 409 -19.55 -6.20 -1.80
N PHE A 410 -18.84 -5.14 -2.18
CA PHE A 410 -18.83 -4.68 -3.57
C PHE A 410 -18.35 -5.78 -4.52
N VAL A 411 -17.20 -6.42 -4.23
CA VAL A 411 -16.63 -7.50 -5.06
C VAL A 411 -17.59 -8.71 -5.12
N ALA A 412 -18.13 -9.15 -3.97
CA ALA A 412 -19.06 -10.25 -3.93
C ALA A 412 -20.34 -9.99 -4.75
N MET A 413 -20.96 -8.81 -4.55
CA MET A 413 -22.18 -8.43 -5.28
C MET A 413 -21.93 -8.26 -6.78
N PHE A 414 -20.73 -7.75 -7.15
CA PHE A 414 -20.32 -7.65 -8.55
C PHE A 414 -20.25 -9.04 -9.20
N ASN A 415 -19.73 -10.03 -8.48
CA ASN A 415 -19.69 -11.43 -8.94
C ASN A 415 -21.10 -12.05 -8.98
N TRP A 416 -21.93 -11.85 -7.96
CA TRP A 416 -23.31 -12.38 -7.93
C TRP A 416 -24.20 -11.85 -9.05
N SER A 417 -23.92 -10.64 -9.52
CA SER A 417 -24.62 -10.04 -10.68
C SER A 417 -24.14 -10.58 -12.01
N ASN A 418 -23.06 -11.35 -12.07
CA ASN A 418 -22.32 -11.77 -13.26
C ASN A 418 -21.77 -10.60 -14.11
N LEU A 419 -21.95 -9.35 -13.69
CA LEU A 419 -21.53 -8.19 -14.48
C LEU A 419 -20.00 -8.12 -14.61
N GLY A 420 -19.25 -8.62 -13.62
CA GLY A 420 -17.80 -8.68 -13.67
C GLY A 420 -17.30 -9.46 -14.89
N LEU A 421 -17.75 -10.70 -15.02
CA LEU A 421 -17.33 -11.57 -16.10
C LEU A 421 -17.91 -11.12 -17.45
N ILE A 422 -19.17 -10.70 -17.50
CA ILE A 422 -19.79 -10.17 -18.72
C ILE A 422 -19.03 -8.95 -19.24
N THR A 423 -18.70 -7.99 -18.36
CA THR A 423 -17.94 -6.78 -18.73
C THR A 423 -16.52 -7.14 -19.18
N ALA A 424 -15.89 -8.13 -18.50
CA ALA A 424 -14.55 -8.60 -18.86
C ALA A 424 -14.53 -9.24 -20.26
N VAL A 425 -15.52 -10.08 -20.60
CA VAL A 425 -15.65 -10.70 -21.93
C VAL A 425 -15.83 -9.64 -23.02
N HIS A 426 -16.82 -8.77 -22.87
CA HIS A 426 -17.06 -7.71 -23.86
C HIS A 426 -15.89 -6.72 -23.94
N GLY A 427 -15.23 -6.42 -22.84
CA GLY A 427 -14.02 -5.57 -22.82
C GLY A 427 -12.86 -6.23 -23.55
N ALA A 428 -12.62 -7.52 -23.32
CA ALA A 428 -11.58 -8.28 -24.03
C ALA A 428 -11.86 -8.35 -25.53
N ASP A 429 -13.12 -8.61 -25.92
CA ASP A 429 -13.52 -8.64 -27.33
C ASP A 429 -13.37 -7.26 -28.00
N GLY A 430 -13.70 -6.19 -27.28
CA GLY A 430 -13.49 -4.82 -27.76
C GLY A 430 -12.01 -4.51 -28.01
N ILE A 431 -11.11 -4.95 -27.10
CA ILE A 431 -9.66 -4.79 -27.30
C ILE A 431 -9.17 -5.64 -28.47
N LYS A 432 -9.62 -6.89 -28.60
CA LYS A 432 -9.29 -7.75 -29.76
C LYS A 432 -9.77 -7.13 -31.07
N ALA A 433 -11.00 -6.63 -31.10
CA ALA A 433 -11.58 -6.00 -32.30
C ALA A 433 -10.87 -4.70 -32.67
N SER A 434 -10.27 -3.99 -31.74
CA SER A 434 -9.49 -2.77 -32.00
C SER A 434 -8.19 -3.03 -32.78
N GLY A 435 -7.71 -4.27 -32.81
CA GLY A 435 -6.44 -4.65 -33.45
C GLY A 435 -5.19 -4.10 -32.70
N LEU A 436 -5.35 -3.55 -31.51
CA LEU A 436 -4.22 -3.05 -30.71
C LEU A 436 -3.32 -4.20 -30.27
N PRO A 437 -1.99 -4.11 -30.49
CA PRO A 437 -1.05 -5.05 -29.90
C PRO A 437 -1.17 -5.09 -28.37
N LEU A 438 -1.19 -6.28 -27.80
CA LEU A 438 -1.38 -6.49 -26.36
C LEU A 438 -0.43 -5.67 -25.46
N PRO A 439 0.88 -5.52 -25.78
CA PRO A 439 1.77 -4.66 -25.00
C PRO A 439 1.30 -3.19 -24.97
N ILE A 440 0.77 -2.68 -26.08
CA ILE A 440 0.24 -1.31 -26.16
C ILE A 440 -1.04 -1.18 -25.34
N ALA A 441 -1.96 -2.15 -25.43
CA ALA A 441 -3.17 -2.17 -24.62
C ALA A 441 -2.84 -2.14 -23.11
N LEU A 442 -1.84 -2.89 -22.68
CA LEU A 442 -1.40 -2.88 -21.29
C LEU A 442 -0.78 -1.52 -20.89
N GLY A 443 0.02 -0.91 -21.76
CA GLY A 443 0.54 0.45 -21.56
C GLY A 443 -0.58 1.49 -21.38
N LEU A 444 -1.67 1.37 -22.14
CA LEU A 444 -2.85 2.23 -21.99
C LEU A 444 -3.57 1.99 -20.65
N ILE A 445 -3.63 0.74 -20.17
CA ILE A 445 -4.17 0.42 -18.84
C ILE A 445 -3.33 1.06 -17.74
N VAL A 446 -2.01 1.05 -17.86
CA VAL A 446 -1.11 1.77 -16.93
C VAL A 446 -1.45 3.25 -16.87
N ILE A 447 -1.59 3.90 -18.03
CA ILE A 447 -1.95 5.33 -18.11
C ILE A 447 -3.34 5.57 -17.52
N PHE A 448 -4.31 4.73 -17.82
CA PHE A 448 -5.67 4.81 -17.29
C PHE A 448 -5.68 4.69 -15.75
N THR A 449 -4.98 3.71 -15.20
CA THR A 449 -4.88 3.54 -13.73
C THR A 449 -4.17 4.71 -13.07
N GLY A 450 -3.15 5.28 -13.72
CA GLY A 450 -2.47 6.49 -13.28
C GLY A 450 -3.37 7.73 -13.28
N LEU A 451 -4.23 7.90 -14.29
CA LEU A 451 -5.21 8.98 -14.33
C LEU A 451 -6.26 8.84 -13.23
N LEU A 452 -6.75 7.62 -12.98
CA LEU A 452 -7.68 7.36 -11.87
C LEU A 452 -7.08 7.68 -10.51
N ASN A 453 -5.77 7.52 -10.34
CA ASN A 453 -5.08 7.84 -9.10
C ASN A 453 -5.18 9.33 -8.73
N LEU A 454 -5.38 10.21 -9.68
CA LEU A 454 -5.61 11.63 -9.40
C LEU A 454 -6.93 11.88 -8.66
N PHE A 455 -7.88 10.95 -8.72
CA PHE A 455 -9.21 11.04 -8.12
C PHE A 455 -9.42 10.09 -6.94
N VAL A 456 -8.64 9.00 -6.84
CA VAL A 456 -8.74 8.01 -5.76
C VAL A 456 -7.34 7.73 -5.21
N GLY A 457 -6.97 8.40 -4.13
CA GLY A 457 -5.63 8.32 -3.54
C GLY A 457 -5.29 7.01 -2.81
N SER A 458 -6.26 6.10 -2.62
CA SER A 458 -6.06 4.80 -1.95
C SER A 458 -5.78 3.71 -2.98
N ALA A 459 -4.58 3.13 -2.94
CA ALA A 459 -4.17 2.04 -3.82
C ALA A 459 -5.05 0.79 -3.65
N SER A 460 -5.34 0.40 -2.40
CA SER A 460 -6.18 -0.77 -2.11
C SER A 460 -7.63 -0.59 -2.56
N ALA A 461 -8.23 0.57 -2.26
CA ALA A 461 -9.60 0.87 -2.65
C ALA A 461 -9.74 0.88 -4.18
N LYS A 462 -8.81 1.51 -4.87
CA LYS A 462 -8.78 1.56 -6.34
C LYS A 462 -8.60 0.19 -6.98
N TRP A 463 -7.68 -0.63 -6.45
CA TRP A 463 -7.47 -1.97 -7.00
C TRP A 463 -8.67 -2.88 -6.69
N ALA A 464 -9.28 -2.79 -5.52
CA ALA A 464 -10.52 -3.53 -5.22
C ALA A 464 -11.69 -3.15 -6.16
N LEU A 465 -11.72 -1.90 -6.64
CA LEU A 465 -12.69 -1.46 -7.65
C LEU A 465 -12.38 -2.01 -9.05
N LEU A 466 -11.11 -2.00 -9.45
CA LEU A 466 -10.70 -2.31 -10.83
C LEU A 466 -10.45 -3.80 -11.08
N ALA A 467 -9.91 -4.51 -10.10
CA ALA A 467 -9.49 -5.90 -10.25
C ALA A 467 -10.60 -6.84 -10.72
N PRO A 468 -11.86 -6.76 -10.23
CA PRO A 468 -12.94 -7.63 -10.68
C PRO A 468 -13.26 -7.54 -12.17
N VAL A 469 -12.82 -6.47 -12.85
CA VAL A 469 -12.97 -6.28 -14.29
C VAL A 469 -11.65 -6.49 -15.02
N LEU A 470 -10.59 -5.81 -14.58
CA LEU A 470 -9.32 -5.80 -15.32
C LEU A 470 -8.61 -7.16 -15.26
N VAL A 471 -8.68 -7.87 -14.13
CA VAL A 471 -8.01 -9.17 -13.99
C VAL A 471 -8.61 -10.21 -14.95
N PRO A 472 -9.91 -10.52 -14.92
CA PRO A 472 -10.48 -11.48 -15.84
C PRO A 472 -10.41 -11.01 -17.31
N MET A 473 -10.56 -9.72 -17.60
CA MET A 473 -10.40 -9.18 -18.95
C MET A 473 -8.99 -9.42 -19.52
N LEU A 474 -7.95 -9.20 -18.72
CA LEU A 474 -6.57 -9.42 -19.14
C LEU A 474 -6.24 -10.91 -19.24
N MET A 475 -6.81 -11.77 -18.38
CA MET A 475 -6.73 -13.23 -18.52
C MET A 475 -7.30 -13.69 -19.88
N LEU A 476 -8.44 -13.16 -20.30
CA LEU A 476 -9.05 -13.43 -21.61
C LEU A 476 -8.22 -12.92 -22.80
N LEU A 477 -7.33 -11.98 -22.55
CA LEU A 477 -6.35 -11.47 -23.52
C LEU A 477 -5.01 -12.21 -23.46
N GLY A 478 -4.86 -13.20 -22.59
CA GLY A 478 -3.64 -14.00 -22.44
C GLY A 478 -2.60 -13.41 -21.49
N ILE A 479 -2.98 -12.49 -20.61
CA ILE A 479 -2.12 -11.93 -19.56
C ILE A 479 -2.50 -12.54 -18.20
N SER A 480 -1.48 -12.94 -17.42
CA SER A 480 -1.70 -13.49 -16.08
C SER A 480 -2.26 -12.46 -15.10
N PRO A 481 -2.93 -12.91 -14.02
CA PRO A 481 -3.37 -12.03 -12.93
C PRO A 481 -2.23 -11.21 -12.33
N GLU A 482 -1.03 -11.77 -12.24
CA GLU A 482 0.18 -11.09 -11.82
C GLU A 482 0.58 -9.98 -12.79
N GLY A 483 0.37 -10.20 -14.10
CA GLY A 483 0.59 -9.19 -15.13
C GLY A 483 -0.38 -8.02 -15.03
N ALA A 484 -1.64 -8.29 -14.72
CA ALA A 484 -2.63 -7.25 -14.44
C ALA A 484 -2.24 -6.41 -13.22
N THR A 485 -1.79 -7.06 -12.15
CA THR A 485 -1.32 -6.40 -10.93
C THR A 485 -0.06 -5.57 -11.21
N ALA A 486 0.88 -6.09 -11.99
CA ALA A 486 2.10 -5.37 -12.37
C ALA A 486 1.81 -4.10 -13.17
N ALA A 487 0.88 -4.15 -14.12
CA ALA A 487 0.45 -2.98 -14.87
C ALA A 487 -0.21 -1.93 -13.97
N TYR A 488 -1.12 -2.35 -13.09
CA TYR A 488 -1.78 -1.48 -12.14
C TYR A 488 -0.78 -0.71 -11.27
N ARG A 489 0.19 -1.40 -10.65
CA ARG A 489 1.16 -0.78 -9.72
C ARG A 489 2.07 0.25 -10.37
N VAL A 490 2.37 0.14 -11.66
CA VAL A 490 3.16 1.14 -12.39
C VAL A 490 2.40 2.46 -12.49
N GLY A 491 1.14 2.42 -12.93
CA GLY A 491 0.31 3.62 -13.06
C GLY A 491 0.03 4.27 -11.71
N ASP A 492 -0.31 3.45 -10.73
CA ASP A 492 -0.60 3.89 -9.37
C ASP A 492 0.61 4.56 -8.71
N GLY A 493 1.77 3.89 -8.66
CA GLY A 493 2.98 4.40 -8.03
C GLY A 493 3.47 5.70 -8.65
N ALA A 494 3.60 5.75 -9.98
CA ALA A 494 4.13 6.92 -10.67
C ALA A 494 3.30 8.20 -10.45
N THR A 495 2.02 8.10 -10.15
CA THR A 495 1.11 9.26 -9.99
C THR A 495 0.76 9.58 -8.54
N ASN A 496 1.12 8.73 -7.58
CA ASN A 496 0.90 8.98 -6.15
C ASN A 496 1.51 10.29 -5.65
N ILE A 497 2.62 10.71 -6.22
CA ILE A 497 3.36 11.90 -5.82
C ILE A 497 2.77 13.22 -6.32
N ILE A 498 1.80 13.16 -7.22
CA ILE A 498 1.14 14.36 -7.78
C ILE A 498 -0.33 14.48 -7.41
N THR A 499 -0.91 13.49 -6.72
CA THR A 499 -2.29 13.57 -6.24
C THR A 499 -2.36 14.19 -4.85
N PRO A 500 -3.13 15.29 -4.68
CA PRO A 500 -3.33 15.90 -3.37
C PRO A 500 -4.19 15.05 -2.44
N LEU A 501 -4.82 13.99 -2.96
CA LEU A 501 -5.68 13.06 -2.21
C LEU A 501 -4.90 11.95 -1.48
N MET A 502 -3.59 11.89 -1.69
CA MET A 502 -2.73 10.99 -0.95
C MET A 502 -2.67 11.42 0.52
N VAL A 503 -2.90 10.46 1.43
CA VAL A 503 -3.05 10.71 2.88
C VAL A 503 -1.90 11.51 3.48
N TYR A 504 -0.65 11.27 3.05
CA TYR A 504 0.54 11.93 3.56
C TYR A 504 0.88 13.25 2.86
N PHE A 505 0.16 13.65 1.82
CA PHE A 505 0.45 14.88 1.08
C PHE A 505 0.46 16.14 1.99
N PRO A 506 -0.48 16.31 2.94
CA PRO A 506 -0.42 17.43 3.90
C PRO A 506 0.81 17.39 4.80
N LEU A 507 1.26 16.20 5.22
CA LEU A 507 2.45 16.04 6.05
C LEU A 507 3.72 16.50 5.31
N ILE A 508 3.84 16.16 4.02
CA ILE A 508 4.97 16.61 3.19
C ILE A 508 4.98 18.13 3.08
N LEU A 509 3.81 18.76 2.95
CA LEU A 509 3.70 20.23 2.95
C LEU A 509 4.17 20.85 4.26
N VAL A 510 3.87 20.23 5.41
CA VAL A 510 4.36 20.69 6.71
C VAL A 510 5.90 20.64 6.76
N PHE A 511 6.51 19.57 6.30
CA PHE A 511 7.97 19.45 6.21
C PHE A 511 8.56 20.49 5.24
N ALA A 512 7.96 20.66 4.07
CA ALA A 512 8.43 21.62 3.07
C ALA A 512 8.36 23.07 3.57
N LYS A 513 7.30 23.44 4.30
CA LYS A 513 7.12 24.79 4.86
C LYS A 513 8.17 25.17 5.90
N ARG A 514 8.82 24.21 6.58
CA ARG A 514 9.95 24.47 7.47
C ARG A 514 11.15 25.06 6.72
N TRP A 515 11.35 24.62 5.47
CA TRP A 515 12.49 25.03 4.65
C TRP A 515 12.17 26.17 3.68
N GLN A 516 10.91 26.29 3.27
CA GLN A 516 10.49 27.35 2.34
C GLN A 516 9.11 27.90 2.76
N LYS A 517 9.10 29.11 3.32
CA LYS A 517 7.87 29.82 3.68
C LYS A 517 6.99 30.04 2.45
N GLY A 518 5.68 29.84 2.59
CA GLY A 518 4.73 30.02 1.48
C GLY A 518 4.67 28.85 0.49
N PHE A 519 5.39 27.74 0.74
CA PHE A 519 5.30 26.54 -0.09
C PHE A 519 3.92 25.89 0.05
N GLY A 520 3.17 25.80 -1.07
CA GLY A 520 1.79 25.33 -1.13
C GLY A 520 1.63 24.02 -1.89
N ILE A 521 0.37 23.54 -1.96
CA ILE A 521 -0.02 22.32 -2.69
C ILE A 521 0.45 22.37 -4.15
N GLY A 522 0.17 23.50 -4.85
CA GLY A 522 0.59 23.69 -6.24
C GLY A 522 2.11 23.65 -6.42
N SER A 523 2.88 24.17 -5.47
CA SER A 523 4.35 24.13 -5.49
C SER A 523 4.87 22.69 -5.34
N LEU A 524 4.30 21.93 -4.41
CA LEU A 524 4.65 20.52 -4.22
C LEU A 524 4.32 19.69 -5.46
N THR A 525 3.10 19.82 -5.97
CA THR A 525 2.69 19.09 -7.18
C THR A 525 3.57 19.46 -8.38
N ALA A 526 3.84 20.77 -8.61
CA ALA A 526 4.72 21.22 -9.68
C ALA A 526 6.16 20.70 -9.55
N MET A 527 6.65 20.56 -8.32
CA MET A 527 7.96 19.96 -8.03
C MET A 527 7.97 18.45 -8.33
N MET A 528 6.85 17.77 -8.12
CA MET A 528 6.76 16.31 -8.29
C MET A 528 6.37 15.85 -9.71
N ILE A 529 5.76 16.71 -10.53
CA ILE A 529 5.39 16.37 -11.93
C ILE A 529 6.56 15.78 -12.73
N PRO A 530 7.79 16.32 -12.72
CA PRO A 530 8.89 15.72 -13.48
C PRO A 530 9.19 14.27 -13.06
N TYR A 531 9.14 13.96 -11.76
CA TYR A 531 9.31 12.57 -11.30
C TYR A 531 8.17 11.68 -11.81
N SER A 532 6.93 12.11 -11.64
CA SER A 532 5.75 11.36 -12.10
C SER A 532 5.82 11.04 -13.58
N VAL A 533 6.14 12.03 -14.41
CA VAL A 533 6.25 11.85 -15.87
C VAL A 533 7.35 10.86 -16.25
N TRP A 534 8.56 11.02 -15.69
CA TRP A 534 9.67 10.12 -16.00
C TRP A 534 9.44 8.70 -15.46
N MET A 535 8.89 8.56 -14.26
CA MET A 535 8.54 7.25 -13.69
C MET A 535 7.44 6.57 -14.49
N LEU A 536 6.41 7.31 -14.93
CA LEU A 536 5.35 6.75 -15.76
C LEU A 536 5.88 6.30 -17.13
N ILE A 537 6.68 7.13 -17.81
CA ILE A 537 7.28 6.78 -19.11
C ILE A 537 8.15 5.53 -18.98
N THR A 538 9.08 5.52 -18.03
CA THR A 538 10.00 4.39 -17.84
C THR A 538 9.28 3.13 -17.36
N GLY A 539 8.26 3.27 -16.52
CA GLY A 539 7.43 2.17 -16.07
C GLY A 539 6.57 1.57 -17.19
N VAL A 540 5.99 2.40 -18.08
CA VAL A 540 5.27 1.92 -19.28
C VAL A 540 6.22 1.20 -20.21
N ILE A 541 7.40 1.75 -20.47
CA ILE A 541 8.42 1.09 -21.29
C ILE A 541 8.80 -0.26 -20.69
N LEU A 542 9.00 -0.32 -19.37
CA LEU A 542 9.36 -1.55 -18.68
C LEU A 542 8.28 -2.63 -18.85
N ILE A 543 7.00 -2.33 -18.56
CA ILE A 543 5.94 -3.34 -18.65
C ILE A 543 5.70 -3.80 -20.10
N VAL A 544 5.78 -2.89 -21.06
CA VAL A 544 5.68 -3.20 -22.48
C VAL A 544 6.82 -4.13 -22.93
N ALA A 545 8.06 -3.80 -22.52
CA ALA A 545 9.22 -4.65 -22.80
C ALA A 545 9.12 -6.01 -22.09
N TRP A 546 8.62 -6.05 -20.85
CA TRP A 546 8.45 -7.27 -20.08
C TRP A 546 7.53 -8.28 -20.79
N ILE A 547 6.39 -7.79 -21.31
CA ILE A 547 5.47 -8.61 -22.10
C ILE A 547 6.12 -9.03 -23.42
N ALA A 548 6.70 -8.08 -24.16
CA ALA A 548 7.30 -8.36 -25.46
C ALA A 548 8.41 -9.42 -25.39
N LEU A 549 9.13 -9.47 -24.27
CA LEU A 549 10.20 -10.44 -24.03
C LEU A 549 9.69 -11.74 -23.34
N GLY A 550 8.41 -11.79 -22.94
CA GLY A 550 7.84 -12.96 -22.24
C GLY A 550 8.49 -13.29 -20.91
N LEU A 551 9.01 -12.26 -20.18
CA LEU A 551 9.74 -12.48 -18.93
C LEU A 551 8.78 -12.84 -17.79
N PRO A 552 9.18 -13.77 -16.89
CA PRO A 552 8.38 -14.06 -15.71
C PRO A 552 8.35 -12.87 -14.76
N LEU A 553 7.21 -12.63 -14.12
CA LEU A 553 7.03 -11.52 -13.17
C LEU A 553 7.60 -11.84 -11.79
N GLY A 554 7.63 -13.10 -11.45
CA GLY A 554 8.14 -13.63 -10.20
C GLY A 554 8.30 -15.15 -10.27
N PHE A 555 8.54 -15.77 -9.14
CA PHE A 555 8.64 -17.22 -9.04
C PHE A 555 7.28 -17.87 -9.33
N GLY A 556 7.21 -18.73 -10.34
CA GLY A 556 5.99 -19.40 -10.75
C GLY A 556 4.91 -18.47 -11.33
N ALA A 557 5.28 -17.26 -11.72
CA ALA A 557 4.36 -16.25 -12.21
C ALA A 557 4.75 -15.81 -13.64
N PRO A 558 4.35 -16.56 -14.67
CA PRO A 558 4.53 -16.15 -16.05
C PRO A 558 3.71 -14.89 -16.34
N ILE A 559 4.15 -14.08 -17.30
CA ILE A 559 3.35 -12.92 -17.72
C ILE A 559 2.21 -13.33 -18.63
N SER A 560 2.41 -14.39 -19.43
CA SER A 560 1.39 -14.97 -20.30
C SER A 560 0.48 -15.93 -19.54
N TYR A 561 -0.78 -15.96 -19.95
CA TYR A 561 -1.81 -16.84 -19.42
C TYR A 561 -2.53 -17.56 -20.55
N THR A 562 -2.81 -18.84 -20.37
CA THR A 562 -3.64 -19.63 -21.27
C THR A 562 -4.85 -20.12 -20.50
N LEU A 563 -6.05 -19.85 -21.02
CA LEU A 563 -7.28 -20.37 -20.43
C LEU A 563 -7.23 -21.90 -20.36
N PRO A 564 -7.65 -22.50 -19.25
CA PRO A 564 -7.85 -23.95 -19.19
C PRO A 564 -8.90 -24.34 -20.22
N GLY A 565 -8.61 -25.37 -21.02
CA GLY A 565 -9.49 -25.86 -22.09
C GLY A 565 -10.70 -26.62 -21.55
#